data_77c077c84da32a7059577c6d8d3ce572
#
_entry.id   77c077c84da32a7059577c6d8d3ce572
#
_cell.length_a   1.000
_cell.length_b   1.000
_cell.length_c   1.000
_cell.angle_alpha   90.00
_cell.angle_beta   90.00
_cell.angle_gamma   90.00
#
_symmetry.space_group_name_H-M   'P 1'
#
loop_
_entity.id
_entity.type
_entity.pdbx_description
1 polymer ?
#
loop_
_entity_poly.entity_id
_entity_poly.type
_entity_poly.pdbx_seq_one_letter_code
_entity_poly.pdbx_strand_id
1 'polypeptide(L)'
;MTAVTSTTDFDYEFDAAKGIQRDNLPPFAQRMRKAADLVWEEGYQQPFIRELGEGTLQRERFAFYLLQDFRYVNDYARVHALGLAKATDPEIMAFMLKVQNGALQVETEVHRSYLASYGITEEQMNNVRQSAFARAYTSNILSIAYGKDILDILVAVLPCAWVYADYGYRLAAEFADTLDNNPYKSWVDMYKT
;
A
#
# COMPACT_ATOMS: atom_id res chain seq x y z
N MET A 1 16.04 37.28 -9.77
CA MET A 1 15.93 36.53 -8.50
C MET A 1 14.48 36.63 -8.06
N THR A 2 13.66 35.70 -8.45
CA THR A 2 12.27 35.59 -8.03
C THR A 2 12.25 34.93 -6.66
N ALA A 3 11.78 35.65 -5.66
CA ALA A 3 11.61 35.14 -4.31
C ALA A 3 10.67 33.94 -4.37
N VAL A 4 11.16 32.77 -4.01
CA VAL A 4 10.34 31.60 -3.70
C VAL A 4 9.66 31.95 -2.37
N THR A 5 8.41 32.39 -2.43
CA THR A 5 7.56 32.45 -1.23
C THR A 5 7.34 31.01 -0.79
N SER A 6 8.11 30.57 0.18
CA SER A 6 7.89 29.36 0.96
C SER A 6 6.61 29.58 1.77
N THR A 7 5.48 29.21 1.19
CA THR A 7 4.34 28.82 2.02
C THR A 7 4.76 27.51 2.64
N THR A 8 5.06 27.56 3.91
CA THR A 8 5.53 26.45 4.69
C THR A 8 4.42 25.39 4.72
N ASP A 9 4.72 24.18 4.25
CA ASP A 9 3.84 23.01 4.37
C ASP A 9 3.51 22.68 5.86
N PHE A 10 3.96 23.52 6.80
CA PHE A 10 3.84 23.38 8.26
C PHE A 10 2.53 23.91 8.84
N ASP A 11 1.78 24.73 8.11
CA ASP A 11 0.49 25.26 8.57
C ASP A 11 -0.70 24.40 8.08
N TYR A 12 -0.41 23.16 7.63
CA TYR A 12 -1.43 22.24 7.17
C TYR A 12 -2.10 21.53 8.35
N GLU A 13 -3.44 21.63 8.40
CA GLU A 13 -4.27 20.94 9.38
C GLU A 13 -5.06 19.83 8.67
N PHE A 14 -4.82 18.58 9.05
CA PHE A 14 -5.50 17.42 8.48
C PHE A 14 -6.92 17.33 9.04
N ASP A 15 -7.90 17.37 8.16
CA ASP A 15 -9.31 17.15 8.51
C ASP A 15 -9.63 15.65 8.43
N ALA A 16 -9.68 14.99 9.58
CA ALA A 16 -9.95 13.56 9.66
C ALA A 16 -11.31 13.14 9.07
N ALA A 17 -12.28 14.06 9.02
CA ALA A 17 -13.59 13.79 8.41
C ALA A 17 -13.54 13.70 6.88
N LYS A 18 -12.56 14.36 6.26
CA LYS A 18 -12.31 14.29 4.81
C LYS A 18 -11.42 13.12 4.40
N GLY A 19 -10.70 12.53 5.35
CA GLY A 19 -9.78 11.43 5.05
C GLY A 19 -8.70 11.83 4.03
N ILE A 20 -8.39 10.93 3.10
CA ILE A 20 -7.32 11.09 2.10
C ILE A 20 -7.77 11.80 0.81
N GLN A 21 -8.84 12.59 0.84
CA GLN A 21 -9.25 13.36 -0.34
C GLN A 21 -8.16 14.35 -0.75
N ARG A 22 -8.07 14.62 -2.05
CA ARG A 22 -6.95 15.43 -2.63
C ARG A 22 -6.82 16.83 -2.01
N ASP A 23 -7.93 17.47 -1.71
CA ASP A 23 -7.97 18.81 -1.10
C ASP A 23 -7.60 18.81 0.39
N ASN A 24 -7.57 17.62 1.01
CA ASN A 24 -7.20 17.40 2.40
C ASN A 24 -5.76 16.87 2.57
N LEU A 25 -4.98 16.78 1.51
CA LEU A 25 -3.59 16.35 1.59
C LEU A 25 -2.66 17.54 1.85
N PRO A 26 -1.51 17.33 2.54
CA PRO A 26 -0.47 18.34 2.62
C PRO A 26 -0.04 18.82 1.22
N PRO A 27 0.32 20.09 1.03
CA PRO A 27 0.66 20.63 -0.29
C PRO A 27 1.74 19.83 -1.03
N PHE A 28 2.73 19.30 -0.32
CA PHE A 28 3.74 18.41 -0.91
C PHE A 28 3.12 17.11 -1.44
N ALA A 29 2.26 16.46 -0.65
CA ALA A 29 1.57 15.25 -1.07
C ALA A 29 0.64 15.49 -2.26
N GLN A 30 -0.06 16.64 -2.29
CA GLN A 30 -0.86 17.04 -3.46
C GLN A 30 0.00 17.13 -4.73
N ARG A 31 1.20 17.72 -4.65
CA ARG A 31 2.13 17.80 -5.79
C ARG A 31 2.60 16.41 -6.24
N MET A 32 2.96 15.55 -5.30
CA MET A 32 3.35 14.16 -5.59
C MET A 32 2.22 13.39 -6.27
N ARG A 33 1.01 13.46 -5.70
CA ARG A 33 -0.16 12.78 -6.27
C ARG A 33 -0.48 13.27 -7.68
N LYS A 34 -0.40 14.60 -7.92
CA LYS A 34 -0.58 15.20 -9.24
C LYS A 34 0.48 14.72 -10.25
N ALA A 35 1.73 14.59 -9.83
CA ALA A 35 2.80 14.08 -10.70
C ALA A 35 2.58 12.62 -11.11
N ALA A 36 1.95 11.82 -10.25
CA ALA A 36 1.64 10.41 -10.49
C ALA A 36 0.24 10.16 -11.09
N ASP A 37 -0.53 11.21 -11.39
CA ASP A 37 -1.97 11.12 -11.68
C ASP A 37 -2.31 10.13 -12.79
N LEU A 38 -1.59 10.19 -13.90
CA LEU A 38 -1.84 9.30 -15.05
C LEU A 38 -1.69 7.81 -14.66
N VAL A 39 -0.55 7.46 -14.08
CA VAL A 39 -0.26 6.06 -13.68
C VAL A 39 -1.20 5.59 -12.57
N TRP A 40 -1.59 6.48 -11.68
CA TRP A 40 -2.51 6.19 -10.59
C TRP A 40 -3.92 5.87 -11.09
N GLU A 41 -4.44 6.68 -12.00
CA GLU A 41 -5.77 6.43 -12.59
C GLU A 41 -5.76 5.22 -13.53
N GLU A 42 -4.71 5.01 -14.31
CA GLU A 42 -4.54 3.79 -15.10
C GLU A 42 -4.49 2.54 -14.20
N GLY A 43 -3.85 2.63 -13.04
CA GLY A 43 -3.83 1.59 -12.02
C GLY A 43 -5.23 1.25 -11.50
N TYR A 44 -6.03 2.26 -11.18
CA TYR A 44 -7.41 2.07 -10.73
C TYR A 44 -8.30 1.39 -11.78
N GLN A 45 -8.03 1.62 -13.06
CA GLN A 45 -8.79 1.02 -14.18
C GLN A 45 -8.28 -0.39 -14.57
N GLN A 46 -7.24 -0.91 -13.90
CA GLN A 46 -6.78 -2.27 -14.20
C GLN A 46 -7.89 -3.30 -13.96
N PRO A 47 -8.02 -4.31 -14.84
CA PRO A 47 -9.08 -5.32 -14.72
C PRO A 47 -9.12 -5.98 -13.35
N PHE A 48 -7.98 -6.23 -12.73
CA PHE A 48 -7.92 -6.81 -11.38
C PHE A 48 -8.66 -5.94 -10.36
N ILE A 49 -8.43 -4.63 -10.36
CA ILE A 49 -9.07 -3.69 -9.41
C ILE A 49 -10.56 -3.55 -9.72
N ARG A 50 -10.93 -3.44 -11.00
CA ARG A 50 -12.33 -3.31 -11.41
C ARG A 50 -13.15 -4.55 -11.06
N GLU A 51 -12.66 -5.74 -11.46
CA GLU A 51 -13.29 -7.03 -11.16
C GLU A 51 -13.39 -7.30 -9.65
N LEU A 52 -12.40 -6.84 -8.85
CA LEU A 52 -12.44 -6.93 -7.40
C LEU A 52 -13.58 -6.08 -6.83
N GLY A 53 -13.73 -4.84 -7.27
CA GLY A 53 -14.83 -3.96 -6.87
C GLY A 53 -16.20 -4.49 -7.29
N GLU A 54 -16.32 -5.03 -8.49
CA GLU A 54 -17.53 -5.66 -9.02
C GLU A 54 -17.87 -7.01 -8.36
N GLY A 55 -16.91 -7.64 -7.66
CA GLY A 55 -17.06 -8.98 -7.11
C GLY A 55 -16.96 -10.10 -8.15
N THR A 56 -16.48 -9.80 -9.34
CA THR A 56 -16.37 -10.73 -10.49
C THR A 56 -14.97 -11.32 -10.67
N LEU A 57 -13.99 -10.86 -9.90
CA LEU A 57 -12.61 -11.33 -9.97
C LEU A 57 -12.55 -12.84 -9.72
N GLN A 58 -11.84 -13.57 -10.58
CA GLN A 58 -11.65 -14.99 -10.42
C GLN A 58 -10.86 -15.29 -9.14
N ARG A 59 -11.31 -16.28 -8.38
CA ARG A 59 -10.74 -16.68 -7.11
C ARG A 59 -9.26 -17.04 -7.21
N GLU A 60 -8.86 -17.70 -8.28
CA GLU A 60 -7.47 -18.10 -8.54
C GLU A 60 -6.56 -16.89 -8.78
N ARG A 61 -7.07 -15.84 -9.42
CA ARG A 61 -6.32 -14.59 -9.61
C ARG A 61 -6.12 -13.85 -8.30
N PHE A 62 -7.15 -13.83 -7.45
CA PHE A 62 -7.03 -13.25 -6.11
C PHE A 62 -6.08 -14.07 -5.22
N ALA A 63 -6.15 -15.41 -5.26
CA ALA A 63 -5.21 -16.27 -4.55
C ALA A 63 -3.76 -16.07 -5.01
N PHE A 64 -3.53 -15.92 -6.31
CA PHE A 64 -2.21 -15.61 -6.84
C PHE A 64 -1.70 -14.26 -6.31
N TYR A 65 -2.54 -13.22 -6.32
CA TYR A 65 -2.20 -11.93 -5.73
C TYR A 65 -1.79 -12.07 -4.26
N LEU A 66 -2.60 -12.74 -3.43
CA LEU A 66 -2.28 -12.94 -2.01
C LEU A 66 -0.98 -13.71 -1.77
N LEU A 67 -0.67 -14.70 -2.62
CA LEU A 67 0.59 -15.43 -2.56
C LEU A 67 1.80 -14.54 -2.87
N GLN A 68 1.66 -13.63 -3.85
CA GLN A 68 2.72 -12.67 -4.18
C GLN A 68 2.86 -11.64 -3.07
N ASP A 69 1.77 -11.17 -2.51
CA ASP A 69 1.73 -10.19 -1.44
C ASP A 69 2.31 -10.76 -0.13
N PHE A 70 1.99 -12.01 0.21
CA PHE A 70 2.61 -12.73 1.33
C PHE A 70 4.15 -12.75 1.24
N ARG A 71 4.71 -12.87 0.04
CA ARG A 71 6.16 -12.79 -0.17
C ARG A 71 6.68 -11.35 -0.10
N TYR A 72 5.89 -10.41 -0.66
CA TYR A 72 6.20 -8.99 -0.65
C TYR A 72 6.33 -8.41 0.77
N VAL A 73 5.40 -8.74 1.66
CA VAL A 73 5.35 -8.23 3.04
C VAL A 73 6.67 -8.45 3.79
N ASN A 74 7.37 -9.57 3.54
CA ASN A 74 8.67 -9.83 4.14
C ASN A 74 9.75 -8.83 3.69
N ASP A 75 9.76 -8.48 2.40
CA ASP A 75 10.72 -7.49 1.86
C ASP A 75 10.34 -6.08 2.31
N TYR A 76 9.04 -5.78 2.37
CA TYR A 76 8.53 -4.53 2.90
C TYR A 76 8.93 -4.31 4.38
N ALA A 77 8.82 -5.35 5.20
CA ALA A 77 9.30 -5.32 6.58
C ALA A 77 10.82 -5.07 6.68
N ARG A 78 11.63 -5.65 5.77
CA ARG A 78 13.08 -5.38 5.71
C ARG A 78 13.38 -3.93 5.35
N VAL A 79 12.66 -3.36 4.40
CA VAL A 79 12.79 -1.95 4.02
C VAL A 79 12.52 -1.04 5.23
N HIS A 80 11.48 -1.34 6.02
CA HIS A 80 11.16 -0.58 7.23
C HIS A 80 12.22 -0.75 8.33
N ALA A 81 12.80 -1.94 8.48
CA ALA A 81 13.92 -2.16 9.40
C ALA A 81 15.16 -1.33 9.01
N LEU A 82 15.46 -1.25 7.70
CA LEU A 82 16.55 -0.41 7.20
C LEU A 82 16.23 1.08 7.38
N GLY A 83 14.97 1.48 7.18
CA GLY A 83 14.51 2.83 7.45
C GLY A 83 14.64 3.20 8.93
N LEU A 84 14.23 2.32 9.83
CA LEU A 84 14.42 2.49 11.28
C LEU A 84 15.90 2.71 11.65
N ALA A 85 16.80 1.90 11.07
CA ALA A 85 18.24 2.01 11.33
C ALA A 85 18.87 3.32 10.80
N LYS A 86 18.26 3.95 9.80
CA LYS A 86 18.75 5.19 9.19
C LYS A 86 18.06 6.44 9.71
N ALA A 87 16.90 6.30 10.35
CA ALA A 87 16.18 7.42 10.94
C ALA A 87 16.92 7.96 12.17
N THR A 88 16.97 9.27 12.30
CA THR A 88 17.49 9.97 13.48
C THR A 88 16.39 10.63 14.30
N ASP A 89 15.22 10.82 13.71
CA ASP A 89 14.04 11.37 14.35
C ASP A 89 13.26 10.27 15.06
N PRO A 90 12.96 10.40 16.39
CA PRO A 90 12.26 9.39 17.16
C PRO A 90 10.83 9.08 16.64
N GLU A 91 10.14 10.04 16.06
CA GLU A 91 8.79 9.84 15.52
C GLU A 91 8.85 8.98 14.24
N ILE A 92 9.82 9.26 13.38
CA ILE A 92 10.07 8.44 12.18
C ILE A 92 10.50 7.04 12.59
N MET A 93 11.36 6.89 13.61
CA MET A 93 11.77 5.58 14.13
C MET A 93 10.56 4.79 14.64
N ALA A 94 9.69 5.42 15.41
CA ALA A 94 8.48 4.79 15.95
C ALA A 94 7.50 4.39 14.81
N PHE A 95 7.35 5.23 13.79
CA PHE A 95 6.56 4.95 12.61
C PHE A 95 7.09 3.71 11.86
N MET A 96 8.40 3.68 11.56
CA MET A 96 9.03 2.54 10.87
C MET A 96 8.85 1.23 11.62
N LEU A 97 9.02 1.23 12.93
CA LEU A 97 8.81 0.07 13.79
C LEU A 97 7.34 -0.38 13.78
N LYS A 98 6.40 0.56 13.86
CA LYS A 98 4.96 0.27 13.84
C LYS A 98 4.56 -0.41 12.54
N VAL A 99 4.99 0.13 11.38
CA VAL A 99 4.66 -0.45 10.08
C VAL A 99 5.29 -1.82 9.90
N GLN A 100 6.57 -1.99 10.28
CA GLN A 100 7.25 -3.29 10.24
C GLN A 100 6.48 -4.35 11.04
N ASN A 101 6.04 -4.00 12.25
CA ASN A 101 5.31 -4.91 13.12
C ASN A 101 3.93 -5.26 12.52
N GLY A 102 3.22 -4.27 12.00
CA GLY A 102 1.95 -4.47 11.29
C GLY A 102 2.08 -5.44 10.12
N ALA A 103 3.07 -5.24 9.27
CA ALA A 103 3.35 -6.11 8.12
C ALA A 103 3.62 -7.57 8.55
N LEU A 104 4.49 -7.78 9.53
CA LEU A 104 4.89 -9.13 9.95
C LEU A 104 3.82 -9.88 10.76
N GLN A 105 2.97 -9.18 11.49
CA GLN A 105 1.98 -9.82 12.38
C GLN A 105 0.58 -9.77 11.81
N VAL A 106 0.09 -8.59 11.43
CA VAL A 106 -1.31 -8.42 11.03
C VAL A 106 -1.55 -8.86 9.59
N GLU A 107 -0.81 -8.30 8.64
CA GLU A 107 -1.00 -8.61 7.21
C GLU A 107 -0.68 -10.07 6.91
N THR A 108 0.38 -10.61 7.50
CA THR A 108 0.75 -12.03 7.32
C THR A 108 -0.35 -12.97 7.80
N GLU A 109 -1.01 -12.66 8.92
CA GLU A 109 -2.10 -13.49 9.43
C GLU A 109 -3.37 -13.40 8.56
N VAL A 110 -3.67 -12.20 8.05
CA VAL A 110 -4.77 -12.01 7.09
C VAL A 110 -4.52 -12.84 5.82
N HIS A 111 -3.31 -12.80 5.26
CA HIS A 111 -2.95 -13.61 4.09
C HIS A 111 -3.11 -15.11 4.36
N ARG A 112 -2.63 -15.60 5.50
CA ARG A 112 -2.77 -17.00 5.90
C ARG A 112 -4.23 -17.42 5.97
N SER A 113 -5.07 -16.62 6.61
CA SER A 113 -6.49 -16.89 6.77
C SER A 113 -7.20 -17.02 5.41
N TYR A 114 -6.98 -16.06 4.51
CA TYR A 114 -7.54 -16.11 3.16
C TYR A 114 -7.04 -17.32 2.37
N LEU A 115 -5.72 -17.54 2.34
CA LEU A 115 -5.13 -18.62 1.56
C LEU A 115 -5.54 -20.00 2.09
N ALA A 116 -5.67 -20.14 3.41
CA ALA A 116 -6.21 -21.35 4.01
C ALA A 116 -7.67 -21.63 3.58
N SER A 117 -8.51 -20.59 3.49
CA SER A 117 -9.88 -20.71 2.98
C SER A 117 -9.94 -21.16 1.51
N TYR A 118 -8.85 -20.99 0.78
CA TYR A 118 -8.68 -21.45 -0.60
C TYR A 118 -8.02 -22.82 -0.71
N GLY A 119 -7.73 -23.48 0.44
CA GLY A 119 -7.08 -24.78 0.48
C GLY A 119 -5.57 -24.74 0.19
N ILE A 120 -4.96 -23.56 0.27
CA ILE A 120 -3.52 -23.36 0.08
C ILE A 120 -2.82 -23.60 1.42
N THR A 121 -1.86 -24.52 1.44
CA THR A 121 -1.11 -24.88 2.64
C THR A 121 0.03 -23.91 2.94
N GLU A 122 0.49 -23.88 4.19
CA GLU A 122 1.67 -23.11 4.60
C GLU A 122 2.93 -23.50 3.80
N GLU A 123 3.09 -24.76 3.49
CA GLU A 123 4.18 -25.23 2.66
C GLU A 123 4.13 -24.62 1.26
N GLN A 124 2.95 -24.57 0.64
CA GLN A 124 2.76 -23.91 -0.65
C GLN A 124 3.03 -22.42 -0.58
N MET A 125 2.57 -21.73 0.47
CA MET A 125 2.85 -20.31 0.69
C MET A 125 4.35 -20.02 0.81
N ASN A 126 5.07 -20.84 1.57
CA ASN A 126 6.50 -20.68 1.81
C ASN A 126 7.35 -21.00 0.57
N ASN A 127 6.88 -21.89 -0.30
CA ASN A 127 7.58 -22.33 -1.50
C ASN A 127 7.24 -21.53 -2.76
N VAL A 128 6.23 -20.63 -2.71
CA VAL A 128 5.88 -19.83 -3.87
C VAL A 128 7.04 -18.91 -4.29
N ARG A 129 7.29 -18.84 -5.61
CA ARG A 129 8.27 -17.90 -6.18
C ARG A 129 7.60 -16.57 -6.48
N GLN A 130 8.29 -15.49 -6.20
CA GLN A 130 7.85 -14.18 -6.65
C GLN A 130 7.79 -14.13 -8.19
N SER A 131 6.73 -13.54 -8.72
CA SER A 131 6.65 -13.19 -10.13
C SER A 131 7.74 -12.18 -10.51
N ALA A 132 8.04 -12.05 -11.78
CA ALA A 132 9.04 -11.09 -12.25
C ALA A 132 8.68 -9.65 -11.85
N PHE A 133 7.40 -9.29 -11.88
CA PHE A 133 6.92 -7.96 -11.50
C PHE A 133 7.04 -7.71 -9.99
N ALA A 134 6.59 -8.65 -9.16
CA ALA A 134 6.73 -8.54 -7.71
C ALA A 134 8.20 -8.44 -7.30
N ARG A 135 9.07 -9.24 -7.93
CA ARG A 135 10.50 -9.20 -7.68
C ARG A 135 11.15 -7.89 -8.13
N ALA A 136 10.76 -7.36 -9.28
CA ALA A 136 11.26 -6.06 -9.75
C ALA A 136 10.91 -4.95 -8.76
N TYR A 137 9.67 -4.94 -8.27
CA TYR A 137 9.22 -3.96 -7.28
C TYR A 137 9.98 -4.09 -5.96
N THR A 138 10.04 -5.28 -5.36
CA THR A 138 10.76 -5.49 -4.09
C THR A 138 12.25 -5.23 -4.22
N SER A 139 12.88 -5.59 -5.34
CA SER A 139 14.30 -5.30 -5.59
C SER A 139 14.56 -3.80 -5.68
N ASN A 140 13.63 -3.02 -6.27
CA ASN A 140 13.75 -1.58 -6.35
C ASN A 140 13.70 -0.93 -4.97
N ILE A 141 12.67 -1.23 -4.15
CA ILE A 141 12.55 -0.63 -2.82
C ILE A 141 13.68 -1.07 -1.88
N LEU A 142 14.17 -2.30 -1.98
CA LEU A 142 15.34 -2.78 -1.23
C LEU A 142 16.61 -2.06 -1.68
N SER A 143 16.83 -1.88 -2.98
CA SER A 143 17.99 -1.14 -3.51
C SER A 143 18.01 0.29 -2.97
N ILE A 144 16.86 0.97 -2.92
CA ILE A 144 16.72 2.30 -2.32
C ILE A 144 17.03 2.24 -0.82
N ALA A 145 16.46 1.25 -0.12
CA ALA A 145 16.64 1.12 1.33
C ALA A 145 18.10 0.85 1.73
N TYR A 146 18.86 0.13 0.93
CA TYR A 146 20.29 -0.09 1.18
C TYR A 146 21.15 1.13 0.79
N GLY A 147 20.87 1.75 -0.36
CA GLY A 147 21.76 2.73 -0.99
C GLY A 147 21.45 4.19 -0.68
N LYS A 148 20.28 4.50 -0.12
CA LYS A 148 19.78 5.87 0.04
C LYS A 148 19.46 6.21 1.50
N ASP A 149 19.04 7.45 1.74
CA ASP A 149 18.66 7.95 3.06
C ASP A 149 17.21 7.64 3.44
N ILE A 150 16.80 8.09 4.61
CA ILE A 150 15.46 7.85 5.16
C ILE A 150 14.35 8.51 4.33
N LEU A 151 14.60 9.67 3.72
CA LEU A 151 13.61 10.37 2.90
C LEU A 151 13.32 9.59 1.61
N ASP A 152 14.37 9.10 0.95
CA ASP A 152 14.24 8.24 -0.23
C ASP A 152 13.44 6.95 0.10
N ILE A 153 13.68 6.37 1.28
CA ILE A 153 12.95 5.17 1.74
C ILE A 153 11.47 5.50 1.95
N LEU A 154 11.15 6.58 2.65
CA LEU A 154 9.76 7.01 2.88
C LEU A 154 9.02 7.22 1.55
N VAL A 155 9.66 7.88 0.59
CA VAL A 155 9.08 8.08 -0.75
C VAL A 155 8.90 6.77 -1.50
N ALA A 156 9.84 5.83 -1.37
CA ALA A 156 9.77 4.54 -2.06
C ALA A 156 8.64 3.63 -1.53
N VAL A 157 8.31 3.69 -0.24
CA VAL A 157 7.26 2.86 0.36
C VAL A 157 5.88 3.51 0.35
N LEU A 158 5.81 4.83 0.25
CA LEU A 158 4.56 5.60 0.28
C LEU A 158 3.52 5.16 -0.77
N PRO A 159 3.89 4.89 -2.05
CA PRO A 159 2.90 4.49 -3.05
C PRO A 159 2.12 3.24 -2.66
N CYS A 160 2.76 2.26 -2.02
CA CYS A 160 2.08 1.04 -1.58
C CYS A 160 0.92 1.37 -0.63
N ALA A 161 1.21 2.01 0.50
CA ALA A 161 0.20 2.32 1.50
C ALA A 161 -0.90 3.26 0.93
N TRP A 162 -0.50 4.26 0.16
CA TRP A 162 -1.43 5.25 -0.35
C TRP A 162 -2.36 4.72 -1.44
N VAL A 163 -1.83 3.92 -2.39
CA VAL A 163 -2.64 3.30 -3.44
C VAL A 163 -3.72 2.40 -2.84
N TYR A 164 -3.37 1.56 -1.87
CA TYR A 164 -4.32 0.67 -1.23
C TYR A 164 -5.45 1.44 -0.51
N ALA A 165 -5.09 2.47 0.25
CA ALA A 165 -6.07 3.32 0.92
C ALA A 165 -6.98 4.05 -0.09
N ASP A 166 -6.41 4.71 -1.11
CA ASP A 166 -7.19 5.43 -2.13
C ASP A 166 -8.14 4.50 -2.88
N TYR A 167 -7.63 3.35 -3.35
CA TYR A 167 -8.47 2.40 -4.08
C TYR A 167 -9.52 1.75 -3.19
N GLY A 168 -9.21 1.44 -1.93
CA GLY A 168 -10.16 0.91 -0.96
C GLY A 168 -11.33 1.87 -0.73
N TYR A 169 -11.05 3.15 -0.50
CA TYR A 169 -12.09 4.18 -0.36
C TYR A 169 -12.93 4.34 -1.63
N ARG A 170 -12.28 4.39 -2.79
CA ARG A 170 -12.97 4.57 -4.08
C ARG A 170 -13.85 3.38 -4.42
N LEU A 171 -13.37 2.16 -4.25
CA LEU A 171 -14.15 0.94 -4.47
C LEU A 171 -15.35 0.86 -3.51
N ALA A 172 -15.15 1.19 -2.24
CA ALA A 172 -16.23 1.20 -1.26
C ALA A 172 -17.33 2.23 -1.60
N ALA A 173 -16.95 3.38 -2.14
CA ALA A 173 -17.91 4.41 -2.57
C ALA A 173 -18.59 4.04 -3.89
N GLU A 174 -17.84 3.57 -4.88
CA GLU A 174 -18.36 3.29 -6.23
C GLU A 174 -19.29 2.07 -6.24
N PHE A 175 -18.98 1.04 -5.45
CA PHE A 175 -19.75 -0.21 -5.38
C PHE A 175 -20.61 -0.33 -4.11
N ALA A 176 -20.93 0.78 -3.44
CA ALA A 176 -21.65 0.78 -2.16
C ALA A 176 -22.92 -0.10 -2.16
N ASP A 177 -23.69 -0.07 -3.23
CA ASP A 177 -24.97 -0.80 -3.34
C ASP A 177 -24.78 -2.33 -3.46
N THR A 178 -23.62 -2.80 -3.90
CA THR A 178 -23.34 -4.22 -4.17
C THR A 178 -22.27 -4.81 -3.24
N LEU A 179 -21.54 -3.97 -2.51
CA LEU A 179 -20.39 -4.36 -1.70
C LEU A 179 -20.73 -5.40 -0.63
N ASP A 180 -21.93 -5.34 -0.04
CA ASP A 180 -22.34 -6.27 1.01
C ASP A 180 -22.41 -7.74 0.54
N ASN A 181 -22.62 -7.96 -0.75
CA ASN A 181 -22.63 -9.29 -1.37
C ASN A 181 -21.32 -9.63 -2.12
N ASN A 182 -20.33 -8.74 -2.06
CA ASN A 182 -19.07 -8.91 -2.76
C ASN A 182 -18.16 -9.90 -1.98
N PRO A 183 -17.65 -10.98 -2.60
CA PRO A 183 -16.76 -11.95 -1.93
C PRO A 183 -15.43 -11.32 -1.45
N TYR A 184 -15.07 -10.13 -1.94
CA TYR A 184 -13.85 -9.39 -1.58
C TYR A 184 -14.14 -8.20 -0.66
N LYS A 185 -15.36 -8.08 -0.13
CA LYS A 185 -15.75 -7.00 0.79
C LYS A 185 -14.76 -6.79 1.93
N SER A 186 -14.32 -7.89 2.57
CA SER A 186 -13.39 -7.81 3.70
C SER A 186 -12.03 -7.23 3.31
N TRP A 187 -11.58 -7.45 2.08
CA TRP A 187 -10.39 -6.80 1.54
C TRP A 187 -10.62 -5.28 1.37
N VAL A 188 -11.74 -4.90 0.77
CA VAL A 188 -12.08 -3.47 0.60
C VAL A 188 -12.22 -2.78 1.95
N ASP A 189 -12.90 -3.42 2.91
CA ASP A 189 -13.09 -2.90 4.26
C ASP A 189 -11.77 -2.70 5.02
N MET A 190 -10.78 -3.55 4.80
CA MET A 190 -9.46 -3.44 5.42
C MET A 190 -8.71 -2.17 4.99
N TYR A 191 -8.89 -1.73 3.75
CA TYR A 191 -8.14 -0.59 3.20
C TYR A 191 -8.92 0.74 3.19
N LYS A 192 -10.17 0.75 3.58
CA LYS A 192 -10.95 2.00 3.71
C LYS A 192 -10.94 2.61 5.12
N THR A 193 -10.05 2.14 6.01
CA THR A 193 -9.94 2.60 7.41
C THR A 193 -8.86 3.66 7.57
#